data_cac8dbe0e37b1a2388c415007545e86d
#
_entry.id   cac8dbe0e37b1a2388c415007545e86d
#
_cell.length_a   1.000
_cell.length_b   1.000
_cell.length_c   1.000
_cell.angle_alpha   90.00
_cell.angle_beta   90.00
_cell.angle_gamma   90.00
#
_symmetry.space_group_name_H-M   'P 1'
#
loop_
_entity.id
_entity.type
_entity.pdbx_description
1 polymer ?
#
loop_
_entity_poly.entity_id
_entity_poly.type
_entity_poly.pdbx_seq_one_letter_code
_entity_poly.pdbx_strand_id
1 'polypeptide(L)'
;MQDASLNPALAEARYCPRCGQPAQVEFPRRISCAHCGYSAYSNPSPVAAAITIDDRGRVILLRRGFDPGAGLWTFPGGFVDLGESVPDAARREAQEELGLAIELEGLVGVYSRPEDRVVLIVYRARAGGEPHTSAEAVEVAAFAPSEIPWGELAFWSTELALREALGA
;
A
#
# COMPACT_ATOMS: atom_id res chain seq x y z
N MET A 1 -21.28 15.14 -11.16
CA MET A 1 -20.13 14.97 -12.08
C MET A 1 -19.34 13.82 -11.52
N GLN A 2 -19.14 12.74 -12.26
CA GLN A 2 -18.34 11.60 -11.79
C GLN A 2 -16.88 12.06 -11.69
N ASP A 3 -16.25 11.80 -10.56
CA ASP A 3 -14.83 12.12 -10.36
C ASP A 3 -13.97 11.13 -11.16
N ALA A 4 -13.47 11.57 -12.32
CA ALA A 4 -12.65 10.74 -13.21
C ALA A 4 -11.33 10.26 -12.55
N SER A 5 -10.87 10.95 -11.50
CA SER A 5 -9.64 10.58 -10.76
C SER A 5 -9.79 9.26 -9.99
N LEU A 6 -11.02 8.89 -9.62
CA LEU A 6 -11.30 7.64 -8.92
C LEU A 6 -10.93 6.40 -9.75
N ASN A 7 -11.14 6.44 -11.07
CA ASN A 7 -10.75 5.36 -11.98
C ASN A 7 -10.42 5.90 -13.38
N PRO A 8 -9.24 6.48 -13.57
CA PRO A 8 -8.87 7.11 -14.85
C PRO A 8 -8.95 6.14 -16.04
N ALA A 9 -8.55 4.87 -15.82
CA ALA A 9 -8.56 3.85 -16.87
C ALA A 9 -9.97 3.58 -17.42
N LEU A 10 -10.99 3.54 -16.54
CA LEU A 10 -12.38 3.39 -16.99
C LEU A 10 -13.01 4.69 -17.47
N ALA A 11 -12.62 5.84 -16.94
CA ALA A 11 -13.16 7.14 -17.36
C ALA A 11 -12.93 7.39 -18.86
N GLU A 12 -11.80 6.94 -19.40
CA GLU A 12 -11.41 7.11 -20.79
C GLU A 12 -11.68 5.89 -21.66
N ALA A 13 -12.05 4.76 -21.08
CA ALA A 13 -12.29 3.53 -21.82
C ALA A 13 -13.49 3.66 -22.78
N ARG A 14 -13.31 3.23 -24.02
CA ARG A 14 -14.33 3.22 -25.08
C ARG A 14 -14.42 1.88 -25.79
N TYR A 15 -13.35 1.11 -25.73
CA TYR A 15 -13.18 -0.14 -26.47
C TYR A 15 -12.85 -1.29 -25.54
N CYS A 16 -13.26 -2.48 -25.94
CA CYS A 16 -12.96 -3.71 -25.23
C CYS A 16 -11.47 -4.04 -25.32
N PRO A 17 -10.76 -4.25 -24.20
CA PRO A 17 -9.33 -4.58 -24.22
C PRO A 17 -9.04 -5.96 -24.80
N ARG A 18 -10.07 -6.83 -24.93
CA ARG A 18 -9.95 -8.18 -25.47
C ARG A 18 -10.11 -8.26 -26.98
N CYS A 19 -11.07 -7.53 -27.57
CA CYS A 19 -11.41 -7.68 -28.99
C CYS A 19 -11.44 -6.37 -29.78
N GLY A 20 -11.17 -5.22 -29.17
CA GLY A 20 -11.14 -3.91 -29.81
C GLY A 20 -12.52 -3.36 -30.20
N GLN A 21 -13.62 -4.07 -29.98
CA GLN A 21 -14.96 -3.56 -30.28
C GLN A 21 -15.45 -2.58 -29.22
N PRO A 22 -16.42 -1.71 -29.52
CA PRO A 22 -17.00 -0.79 -28.54
C PRO A 22 -17.43 -1.54 -27.28
N ALA A 23 -17.12 -0.95 -26.12
CA ALA A 23 -17.44 -1.50 -24.82
C ALA A 23 -18.42 -0.60 -24.05
N GLN A 24 -19.16 -1.20 -23.12
CA GLN A 24 -20.02 -0.50 -22.18
C GLN A 24 -19.26 -0.30 -20.87
N VAL A 25 -19.25 0.94 -20.35
CA VAL A 25 -18.60 1.28 -19.09
C VAL A 25 -19.65 1.71 -18.07
N GLU A 26 -19.68 1.00 -16.94
CA GLU A 26 -20.41 1.38 -15.73
C GLU A 26 -19.41 2.00 -14.74
N PHE A 27 -19.15 3.29 -14.91
CA PHE A 27 -18.16 4.00 -14.08
C PHE A 27 -18.58 4.05 -12.60
N PRO A 28 -17.67 3.87 -11.64
CA PRO A 28 -16.25 3.55 -11.81
C PRO A 28 -15.92 2.04 -11.78
N ARG A 29 -16.91 1.17 -11.87
CA ARG A 29 -16.84 -0.22 -11.41
C ARG A 29 -16.56 -1.27 -12.47
N ARG A 30 -17.09 -1.12 -13.70
CA ARG A 30 -17.10 -2.23 -14.64
C ARG A 30 -16.96 -1.77 -16.10
N ILE A 31 -16.23 -2.56 -16.88
CA ILE A 31 -16.27 -2.55 -18.34
C ILE A 31 -16.79 -3.89 -18.85
N SER A 32 -17.68 -3.88 -19.83
CA SER A 32 -18.24 -5.08 -20.45
C SER A 32 -18.36 -4.92 -21.97
N CYS A 33 -18.30 -6.04 -22.69
CA CYS A 33 -18.39 -6.09 -24.14
C CYS A 33 -19.43 -7.11 -24.59
N ALA A 34 -20.49 -6.65 -25.27
CA ALA A 34 -21.53 -7.50 -25.80
C ALA A 34 -21.06 -8.40 -26.97
N HIS A 35 -19.98 -7.96 -27.68
CA HIS A 35 -19.48 -8.70 -28.85
C HIS A 35 -18.76 -10.01 -28.47
N CYS A 36 -17.88 -9.96 -27.45
CA CYS A 36 -17.04 -11.11 -27.08
C CYS A 36 -17.30 -11.67 -25.67
N GLY A 37 -18.29 -11.13 -24.95
CA GLY A 37 -18.62 -11.54 -23.58
C GLY A 37 -17.58 -11.15 -22.51
N TYR A 38 -16.59 -10.30 -22.85
CA TYR A 38 -15.63 -9.83 -21.85
C TYR A 38 -16.33 -8.97 -20.80
N SER A 39 -15.95 -9.21 -19.53
CA SER A 39 -16.37 -8.35 -18.42
C SER A 39 -15.22 -8.26 -17.41
N ALA A 40 -14.91 -7.05 -16.95
CA ALA A 40 -13.94 -6.81 -15.91
C ALA A 40 -14.46 -5.80 -14.90
N TYR A 41 -14.15 -6.05 -13.63
CA TYR A 41 -14.48 -5.16 -12.52
C TYR A 41 -13.23 -4.44 -12.05
N SER A 42 -13.40 -3.17 -11.71
CA SER A 42 -12.38 -2.36 -11.06
C SER A 42 -12.75 -2.21 -9.60
N ASN A 43 -11.91 -2.74 -8.74
CA ASN A 43 -12.05 -2.66 -7.29
C ASN A 43 -10.81 -1.96 -6.71
N PRO A 44 -10.88 -1.41 -5.49
CA PRO A 44 -9.67 -0.96 -4.80
C PRO A 44 -8.64 -2.09 -4.71
N SER A 45 -7.39 -1.77 -4.96
CA SER A 45 -6.30 -2.75 -4.87
C SER A 45 -5.90 -2.98 -3.41
N PRO A 46 -5.69 -4.25 -2.98
CA PRO A 46 -5.15 -4.52 -1.66
C PRO A 46 -3.67 -4.11 -1.61
N VAL A 47 -3.29 -3.43 -0.52
CA VAL A 47 -1.91 -3.08 -0.17
C VAL A 47 -1.61 -3.72 1.18
N ALA A 48 -0.54 -4.47 1.27
CA ALA A 48 -0.07 -5.08 2.50
C ALA A 48 1.13 -4.32 3.05
N ALA A 49 1.15 -4.06 4.34
CA ALA A 49 2.22 -3.31 4.98
C ALA A 49 2.53 -3.85 6.38
N ALA A 50 3.72 -3.53 6.88
CA ALA A 50 4.15 -3.94 8.21
C ALA A 50 4.78 -2.79 9.00
N ILE A 51 4.24 -2.49 10.19
CA ILE A 51 4.92 -1.67 11.20
C ILE A 51 5.94 -2.57 11.89
N THR A 52 7.19 -2.44 11.47
CA THR A 52 8.30 -3.28 11.95
C THR A 52 8.97 -2.66 13.15
N ILE A 53 9.07 -3.41 14.24
CA ILE A 53 9.68 -3.00 15.49
C ILE A 53 10.96 -3.79 15.70
N ASP A 54 12.06 -3.10 15.97
CA ASP A 54 13.36 -3.70 16.27
C ASP A 54 13.46 -4.23 17.72
N ASP A 55 14.55 -4.92 18.02
CA ASP A 55 14.82 -5.49 19.36
C ASP A 55 14.95 -4.44 20.48
N ARG A 56 15.09 -3.16 20.13
CA ARG A 56 15.15 -2.03 21.06
C ARG A 56 13.79 -1.32 21.22
N GLY A 57 12.74 -1.82 20.56
CA GLY A 57 11.39 -1.24 20.59
C GLY A 57 11.23 0.00 19.71
N ARG A 58 12.14 0.23 18.75
CA ARG A 58 12.05 1.35 17.80
C ARG A 58 11.29 0.92 16.55
N VAL A 59 10.56 1.84 15.97
CA VAL A 59 9.84 1.64 14.70
C VAL A 59 10.79 1.93 13.54
N ILE A 60 10.89 1.00 12.60
CA ILE A 60 11.68 1.16 11.39
C ILE A 60 10.78 1.79 10.32
N LEU A 61 11.17 2.96 9.84
CA LEU A 61 10.52 3.67 8.75
C LEU A 61 11.48 3.85 7.59
N LEU A 62 10.92 3.99 6.40
CA LEU A 62 11.64 4.36 5.18
C LEU A 62 11.15 5.71 4.66
N ARG A 63 12.05 6.44 4.00
CA ARG A 63 11.73 7.67 3.28
C ARG A 63 11.54 7.35 1.81
N ARG A 64 10.37 7.67 1.27
CA ARG A 64 9.97 7.33 -0.10
C ARG A 64 10.82 8.05 -1.13
N GLY A 65 11.25 7.31 -2.17
CA GLY A 65 12.02 7.86 -3.29
C GLY A 65 11.16 8.43 -4.43
N PHE A 66 9.85 8.17 -4.46
CA PHE A 66 8.94 8.53 -5.56
C PHE A 66 7.54 8.91 -5.07
N ASP A 67 6.79 9.59 -5.94
CA ASP A 67 5.42 9.98 -5.68
C ASP A 67 4.42 8.78 -5.76
N PRO A 68 3.32 8.87 -5.00
CA PRO A 68 2.92 9.92 -4.08
C PRO A 68 3.74 9.90 -2.78
N GLY A 69 4.03 11.09 -2.23
CA GLY A 69 4.72 11.23 -0.96
C GLY A 69 6.25 11.10 -1.01
N ALA A 70 6.90 11.41 -2.15
CA ALA A 70 8.34 11.46 -2.26
C ALA A 70 8.97 12.33 -1.16
N GLY A 71 10.04 11.82 -0.52
CA GLY A 71 10.73 12.49 0.58
C GLY A 71 10.05 12.39 1.95
N LEU A 72 8.87 11.78 2.06
CA LEU A 72 8.14 11.58 3.32
C LEU A 72 8.32 10.16 3.86
N TRP A 73 8.09 9.99 5.17
CA TRP A 73 8.28 8.75 5.88
C TRP A 73 7.05 7.84 5.85
N THR A 74 7.28 6.55 5.72
CA THR A 74 6.25 5.51 5.86
C THR A 74 6.88 4.21 6.38
N PHE A 75 6.05 3.24 6.74
CA PHE A 75 6.49 1.86 6.95
C PHE A 75 6.50 1.10 5.60
N PRO A 76 7.21 -0.04 5.49
CA PRO A 76 7.26 -0.84 4.27
C PRO A 76 5.88 -1.38 3.88
N GLY A 77 5.62 -1.40 2.58
CA GLY A 77 4.38 -1.94 2.06
C GLY A 77 4.10 -1.62 0.61
N GLY A 78 3.43 -2.56 -0.06
CA GLY A 78 3.07 -2.46 -1.47
C GLY A 78 1.87 -3.33 -1.85
N PHE A 79 1.61 -3.43 -3.14
CA PHE A 79 0.47 -4.17 -3.66
C PHE A 79 0.61 -5.68 -3.41
N VAL A 80 -0.52 -6.31 -3.10
CA VAL A 80 -0.60 -7.77 -3.02
C VAL A 80 -0.67 -8.33 -4.45
N ASP A 81 0.26 -9.20 -4.80
CA ASP A 81 0.33 -9.81 -6.11
C ASP A 81 -0.67 -10.97 -6.27
N LEU A 82 -1.03 -11.26 -7.53
CA LEU A 82 -1.87 -12.41 -7.83
C LEU A 82 -1.16 -13.72 -7.46
N GLY A 83 -1.83 -14.53 -6.64
CA GLY A 83 -1.28 -15.81 -6.16
C GLY A 83 -0.53 -15.70 -4.83
N GLU A 84 -0.44 -14.50 -4.26
CA GLU A 84 0.18 -14.21 -2.97
C GLU A 84 -0.87 -13.99 -1.88
N SER A 85 -0.56 -14.38 -0.65
CA SER A 85 -1.39 -14.01 0.50
C SER A 85 -1.01 -12.62 1.04
N VAL A 86 -1.97 -11.92 1.67
CA VAL A 86 -1.70 -10.58 2.26
C VAL A 86 -0.55 -10.62 3.29
N PRO A 87 -0.44 -11.62 4.19
CA PRO A 87 0.70 -11.74 5.09
C PRO A 87 2.04 -11.97 4.36
N ASP A 88 2.03 -12.70 3.25
CA ASP A 88 3.26 -12.95 2.49
C ASP A 88 3.70 -11.71 1.72
N ALA A 89 2.74 -10.94 1.17
CA ALA A 89 3.02 -9.64 0.59
C ALA A 89 3.69 -8.69 1.60
N ALA A 90 3.18 -8.61 2.83
CA ALA A 90 3.79 -7.78 3.87
C ALA A 90 5.24 -8.20 4.21
N ARG A 91 5.54 -9.51 4.19
CA ARG A 91 6.91 -10.01 4.40
C ARG A 91 7.81 -9.71 3.21
N ARG A 92 7.31 -9.90 1.98
CA ARG A 92 8.06 -9.61 0.75
C ARG A 92 8.42 -8.13 0.69
N GLU A 93 7.46 -7.23 0.90
CA GLU A 93 7.69 -5.78 0.88
C GLU A 93 8.73 -5.34 1.93
N ALA A 94 8.66 -5.88 3.15
CA ALA A 94 9.67 -5.59 4.17
C ALA A 94 11.07 -6.09 3.75
N GLN A 95 11.16 -7.25 3.09
CA GLN A 95 12.40 -7.77 2.57
C GLN A 95 12.94 -6.92 1.41
N GLU A 96 12.08 -6.48 0.50
CA GLU A 96 12.45 -5.68 -0.68
C GLU A 96 12.85 -4.25 -0.29
N GLU A 97 12.09 -3.62 0.61
CA GLU A 97 12.27 -2.21 0.95
C GLU A 97 13.25 -1.96 2.11
N LEU A 98 13.34 -2.88 3.09
CA LEU A 98 14.21 -2.75 4.26
C LEU A 98 15.36 -3.75 4.28
N GLY A 99 15.33 -4.79 3.43
CA GLY A 99 16.27 -5.92 3.49
C GLY A 99 16.10 -6.82 4.72
N LEU A 100 14.96 -6.75 5.41
CA LEU A 100 14.70 -7.47 6.64
C LEU A 100 13.69 -8.60 6.48
N ALA A 101 14.03 -9.77 6.98
CA ALA A 101 13.04 -10.82 7.25
C ALA A 101 12.26 -10.45 8.52
N ILE A 102 10.93 -10.35 8.41
CA ILE A 102 10.06 -9.97 9.52
C ILE A 102 9.20 -11.13 10.02
N GLU A 103 8.91 -11.11 11.31
CA GLU A 103 7.93 -11.99 11.96
C GLU A 103 6.66 -11.17 12.26
N LEU A 104 5.53 -11.56 11.64
CA LEU A 104 4.25 -10.90 11.86
C LEU A 104 3.67 -11.31 13.20
N GLU A 105 3.31 -10.33 14.05
CA GLU A 105 2.72 -10.57 15.37
C GLU A 105 1.18 -10.51 15.34
N GLY A 106 0.59 -9.73 14.42
CA GLY A 106 -0.85 -9.58 14.33
C GLY A 106 -1.28 -8.44 13.42
N LEU A 107 -2.57 -8.40 13.12
CA LEU A 107 -3.18 -7.32 12.36
C LEU A 107 -3.31 -6.07 13.25
N VAL A 108 -2.82 -4.92 12.78
CA VAL A 108 -3.07 -3.61 13.39
C VAL A 108 -4.43 -3.10 12.96
N GLY A 109 -4.67 -3.05 11.64
CA GLY A 109 -5.94 -2.56 11.12
C GLY A 109 -6.04 -2.62 9.60
N VAL A 110 -7.22 -2.19 9.13
CA VAL A 110 -7.54 -2.04 7.70
C VAL A 110 -8.00 -0.60 7.47
N TYR A 111 -7.33 0.09 6.54
CA TYR A 111 -7.50 1.53 6.31
C TYR A 111 -7.93 1.79 4.87
N SER A 112 -9.05 2.48 4.71
CA SER A 112 -9.54 2.90 3.39
C SER A 112 -10.48 4.10 3.53
N ARG A 113 -10.57 4.91 2.48
CA ARG A 113 -11.54 6.00 2.33
C ARG A 113 -12.26 5.86 0.99
N PRO A 114 -13.45 6.42 0.83
CA PRO A 114 -14.19 6.34 -0.44
C PRO A 114 -13.43 6.89 -1.65
N GLU A 115 -12.53 7.85 -1.42
CA GLU A 115 -11.67 8.46 -2.43
C GLU A 115 -10.40 7.67 -2.74
N ASP A 116 -10.03 6.70 -1.88
CA ASP A 116 -8.81 5.90 -2.05
C ASP A 116 -9.05 4.77 -3.05
N ARG A 117 -8.05 4.52 -3.89
CA ARG A 117 -8.03 3.38 -4.82
C ARG A 117 -7.39 2.13 -4.25
N VAL A 118 -7.08 2.15 -2.95
CA VAL A 118 -6.44 1.05 -2.24
C VAL A 118 -7.19 0.73 -0.95
N VAL A 119 -7.04 -0.51 -0.50
CA VAL A 119 -7.36 -0.94 0.86
C VAL A 119 -6.05 -1.37 1.49
N LEU A 120 -5.57 -0.57 2.46
CA LEU A 120 -4.32 -0.84 3.17
C LEU A 120 -4.58 -1.78 4.36
N ILE A 121 -3.84 -2.87 4.41
CA ILE A 121 -3.88 -3.87 5.47
C ILE A 121 -2.52 -3.84 6.19
N VAL A 122 -2.51 -3.45 7.46
CA VAL A 122 -1.29 -3.21 8.23
C VAL A 122 -1.12 -4.25 9.32
N TYR A 123 0.05 -4.89 9.34
CA TYR A 123 0.47 -5.81 10.38
C TYR A 123 1.47 -5.14 11.33
N ARG A 124 1.46 -5.56 12.58
CA ARG A 124 2.58 -5.39 13.50
C ARG A 124 3.57 -6.51 13.25
N ALA A 125 4.85 -6.19 13.23
CA ALA A 125 5.92 -7.15 13.00
C ALA A 125 7.16 -6.87 13.85
N ARG A 126 7.98 -7.90 14.04
CA ARG A 126 9.34 -7.78 14.60
C ARG A 126 10.36 -8.12 13.52
N ALA A 127 11.51 -7.47 13.63
CA ALA A 127 12.70 -7.84 12.87
C ALA A 127 13.94 -7.67 13.72
N GLY A 128 14.85 -8.63 13.58
CA GLY A 128 16.23 -8.48 14.01
C GLY A 128 17.12 -8.06 12.85
N GLY A 129 18.32 -7.54 13.16
CA GLY A 129 19.27 -7.09 12.16
C GLY A 129 19.22 -5.59 11.86
N GLU A 130 20.08 -5.15 10.96
CA GLU A 130 20.15 -3.74 10.55
C GLU A 130 19.45 -3.56 9.20
N PRO A 131 18.50 -2.64 9.11
CA PRO A 131 17.84 -2.34 7.86
C PRO A 131 18.79 -1.58 6.92
N HIS A 132 18.59 -1.73 5.64
CA HIS A 132 19.33 -1.02 4.61
C HIS A 132 18.39 -0.46 3.53
N THR A 133 18.84 0.58 2.87
CA THR A 133 18.10 1.21 1.79
C THR A 133 17.98 0.30 0.57
N SER A 134 16.91 0.47 -0.18
CA SER A 134 16.65 -0.18 -1.46
C SER A 134 16.60 0.86 -2.59
N ALA A 135 16.26 0.42 -3.80
CA ALA A 135 16.05 1.33 -4.92
C ALA A 135 14.82 2.25 -4.71
N GLU A 136 13.88 1.84 -3.86
CA GLU A 136 12.63 2.55 -3.59
C GLU A 136 12.68 3.42 -2.32
N ALA A 137 13.63 3.15 -1.42
CA ALA A 137 13.81 3.85 -0.16
C ALA A 137 15.13 4.67 -0.17
N VAL A 138 15.03 5.99 -0.24
CA VAL A 138 16.21 6.87 -0.23
C VAL A 138 16.88 6.94 1.15
N GLU A 139 16.16 6.63 2.20
CA GLU A 139 16.63 6.60 3.58
C GLU A 139 15.82 5.59 4.39
N VAL A 140 16.47 4.90 5.34
CA VAL A 140 15.81 4.04 6.31
C VAL A 140 16.33 4.41 7.70
N ALA A 141 15.43 4.58 8.67
CA ALA A 141 15.80 4.93 10.04
C ALA A 141 14.89 4.25 11.06
N ALA A 142 15.42 4.01 12.26
CA ALA A 142 14.70 3.46 13.38
C ALA A 142 14.44 4.56 14.43
N PHE A 143 13.18 4.83 14.72
CA PHE A 143 12.71 5.89 15.61
C PHE A 143 12.19 5.33 16.91
N ALA A 144 12.61 5.88 18.05
CA ALA A 144 11.86 5.65 19.28
C ALA A 144 10.43 6.22 19.11
N PRO A 145 9.42 5.68 19.80
CA PRO A 145 8.03 6.16 19.64
C PRO A 145 7.87 7.67 19.86
N SER A 146 8.69 8.28 20.73
CA SER A 146 8.71 9.72 20.98
C SER A 146 9.43 10.55 19.91
N GLU A 147 10.17 9.91 19.01
CA GLU A 147 11.00 10.55 17.98
C GLU A 147 10.41 10.42 16.57
N ILE A 148 9.25 9.76 16.44
CA ILE A 148 8.58 9.59 15.15
C ILE A 148 8.30 10.97 14.55
N PRO A 149 8.69 11.21 13.28
CA PRO A 149 8.52 12.49 12.61
C PRO A 149 7.06 12.67 12.11
N TRP A 150 6.11 12.83 13.04
CA TRP A 150 4.66 12.88 12.77
C TRP A 150 4.26 13.89 11.69
N GLY A 151 4.98 15.02 11.57
CA GLY A 151 4.72 16.04 10.55
C GLY A 151 5.28 15.73 9.17
N GLU A 152 6.06 14.65 9.03
CA GLU A 152 6.70 14.23 7.78
C GLU A 152 6.22 12.85 7.30
N LEU A 153 5.07 12.37 7.79
CA LEU A 153 4.51 11.09 7.35
C LEU A 153 3.82 11.22 6.00
N ALA A 154 4.00 10.21 5.14
CA ALA A 154 3.55 10.26 3.74
C ALA A 154 2.03 10.24 3.57
N PHE A 155 1.31 9.51 4.44
CA PHE A 155 -0.12 9.28 4.27
C PHE A 155 -0.86 9.41 5.60
N TRP A 156 -2.14 9.79 5.53
CA TRP A 156 -3.05 9.79 6.68
C TRP A 156 -3.14 8.41 7.34
N SER A 157 -3.10 7.34 6.54
CA SER A 157 -3.16 5.96 7.01
C SER A 157 -1.87 5.52 7.70
N THR A 158 -0.70 6.07 7.30
CA THR A 158 0.56 5.85 8.01
C THR A 158 0.49 6.40 9.44
N GLU A 159 0.00 7.63 9.59
CA GLU A 159 -0.15 8.23 10.92
C GLU A 159 -1.13 7.45 11.79
N LEU A 160 -2.31 7.13 11.26
CA LEU A 160 -3.35 6.44 12.03
C LEU A 160 -2.89 5.04 12.46
N ALA A 161 -2.30 4.26 11.55
CA ALA A 161 -1.80 2.93 11.86
C ALA A 161 -0.67 2.94 12.90
N LEU A 162 0.26 3.92 12.81
CA LEU A 162 1.32 4.07 13.81
C LEU A 162 0.76 4.39 15.20
N ARG A 163 -0.21 5.31 15.28
CA ARG A 163 -0.86 5.63 16.56
C ARG A 163 -1.56 4.41 17.17
N GLU A 164 -2.31 3.66 16.38
CA GLU A 164 -2.98 2.44 16.85
C GLU A 164 -1.97 1.36 17.30
N ALA A 165 -0.91 1.14 16.53
CA ALA A 165 0.10 0.14 16.86
C ALA A 165 0.91 0.47 18.12
N LEU A 166 1.06 1.75 18.44
CA LEU A 166 1.86 2.24 19.58
C LEU A 166 1.00 2.62 20.80
N GLY A 167 -0.33 2.63 20.67
CA GLY A 167 -1.24 3.02 21.74
C GLY A 167 -1.19 4.53 22.05
N ALA A 168 -0.95 5.38 21.04
CA ALA A 168 -0.72 6.82 21.14
C ALA A 168 -1.93 7.65 20.69
#